data_8c2c834a7612081eafca7264b51d3f9d
#
_entry.id   8c2c834a7612081eafca7264b51d3f9d
#
_cell.length_a   1.000
_cell.length_b   1.000
_cell.length_c   1.000
_cell.angle_alpha   90.00
_cell.angle_beta   90.00
_cell.angle_gamma   90.00
#
_symmetry.space_group_name_H-M   'P 1'
#
loop_
_entity.id
_entity.type
_entity.pdbx_description
1 polymer ?
#
loop_
_entity_poly.entity_id
_entity_poly.type
_entity_poly.pdbx_seq_one_letter_code
_entity_poly.pdbx_strand_id
1 'polypeptide(L)'
;MKKTVRDIQWAGKTAVMRCDFNVPMKDGVITDDTRIVAALPTIRYLHENGAKIVLMSHMGRPKGEPKPEFSLEPVCKKLSEYLNLEVHFVASDRVVDEAVKDRVRNLKAGDIALLQNVRYRNEETKNDPEFSKELSELGDVFVQEAFGTAHRAHASTTGIASYIPAVSGFLIEKELQFLGQAVNNPERPFAAIMGGAKVGDKIPVITNLLNKVDILIIGGGMVYTFLKAQGYSIGTSLLDEEGLALVPEILKKAEENNVQLLLPVDTVAADKFAEDAAYDCYDADRIPEDRMGLDIGPKTIELFTDALKTAKTIVWNGPMGVFEMAPFAVGTKAIAKCLADSDATTIIGGGDSAAAVQQFGYGDSMTHISTGGGASLEFLEGKELPGIAILDEK
;
A
#
# COMPACT_ATOMS: atom_id res chain seq x y z
N MET A 1 -19.57 -4.37 -11.24
CA MET A 1 -18.44 -3.39 -11.42
C MET A 1 -18.80 -2.16 -10.61
N LYS A 2 -17.85 -1.65 -9.78
CA LYS A 2 -18.12 -0.49 -8.91
C LYS A 2 -18.34 0.79 -9.72
N LYS A 3 -19.28 1.65 -9.25
CA LYS A 3 -19.44 3.01 -9.79
C LYS A 3 -18.23 3.87 -9.47
N THR A 4 -17.95 4.84 -10.36
CA THR A 4 -16.85 5.78 -10.24
C THR A 4 -17.37 7.21 -10.23
N VAL A 5 -16.51 8.17 -9.98
CA VAL A 5 -16.84 9.61 -10.09
C VAL A 5 -17.37 10.00 -11.47
N ARG A 6 -17.08 9.22 -12.54
CA ARG A 6 -17.60 9.45 -13.89
C ARG A 6 -19.09 9.11 -14.05
N ASP A 7 -19.63 8.27 -13.16
CA ASP A 7 -21.02 7.82 -13.22
C ASP A 7 -21.99 8.81 -12.52
N ILE A 8 -21.48 9.94 -12.03
CA ILE A 8 -22.24 10.96 -11.27
C ILE A 8 -22.27 12.30 -12.04
N GLN A 9 -23.44 12.92 -12.07
CA GLN A 9 -23.61 14.30 -12.50
C GLN A 9 -23.26 15.24 -11.33
N TRP A 10 -22.13 15.93 -11.40
CA TRP A 10 -21.59 16.69 -10.26
C TRP A 10 -22.12 18.11 -10.12
N ALA A 11 -22.59 18.73 -11.20
CA ALA A 11 -23.13 20.08 -11.16
C ALA A 11 -24.23 20.21 -10.10
N GLY A 12 -24.03 21.09 -9.12
CA GLY A 12 -24.95 21.33 -8.01
C GLY A 12 -24.87 20.33 -6.87
N LYS A 13 -23.96 19.34 -6.92
CA LYS A 13 -23.73 18.35 -5.84
C LYS A 13 -22.49 18.66 -5.03
N THR A 14 -22.51 18.19 -3.80
CA THR A 14 -21.35 18.20 -2.89
C THR A 14 -20.75 16.79 -2.79
N ALA A 15 -19.49 16.65 -3.17
CA ALA A 15 -18.72 15.43 -2.97
C ALA A 15 -18.07 15.45 -1.58
N VAL A 16 -18.33 14.44 -0.75
CA VAL A 16 -17.58 14.20 0.49
C VAL A 16 -16.52 13.14 0.17
N MET A 17 -15.28 13.55 0.04
CA MET A 17 -14.21 12.69 -0.50
C MET A 17 -13.22 12.28 0.59
N ARG A 18 -13.04 10.98 0.77
CA ARG A 18 -12.04 10.42 1.70
C ARG A 18 -10.72 10.20 0.98
N CYS A 19 -9.70 10.94 1.37
CA CYS A 19 -8.33 10.82 0.89
C CYS A 19 -7.42 10.19 1.95
N ASP A 20 -6.28 9.67 1.55
CA ASP A 20 -5.21 9.26 2.44
C ASP A 20 -4.07 10.28 2.40
N PHE A 21 -4.19 11.33 3.21
CA PHE A 21 -3.18 12.38 3.38
C PHE A 21 -2.30 12.16 4.62
N ASN A 22 -2.21 10.93 5.09
CA ASN A 22 -1.29 10.57 6.16
C ASN A 22 0.15 10.53 5.65
N VAL A 23 0.70 11.70 5.40
CA VAL A 23 2.05 11.91 4.86
C VAL A 23 3.08 12.08 5.96
N PRO A 24 4.34 11.67 5.75
CA PRO A 24 5.41 11.93 6.70
C PRO A 24 5.72 13.44 6.76
N MET A 25 5.88 13.93 7.98
CA MET A 25 6.25 15.32 8.25
C MET A 25 7.42 15.38 9.20
N LYS A 26 8.29 16.39 9.00
CA LYS A 26 9.36 16.75 9.91
C LYS A 26 9.30 18.25 10.18
N ASP A 27 9.20 18.64 11.45
CA ASP A 27 9.13 20.03 11.88
C ASP A 27 8.01 20.83 11.16
N GLY A 28 6.86 20.18 10.93
CA GLY A 28 5.71 20.78 10.25
C GLY A 28 5.83 20.85 8.72
N VAL A 29 6.91 20.32 8.13
CA VAL A 29 7.15 20.27 6.69
C VAL A 29 6.89 18.86 6.18
N ILE A 30 6.10 18.74 5.11
CA ILE A 30 5.83 17.46 4.43
C ILE A 30 7.12 17.03 3.72
N THR A 31 7.61 15.82 4.03
CA THR A 31 8.85 15.26 3.46
C THR A 31 8.59 14.32 2.27
N ASP A 32 7.36 13.79 2.15
CA ASP A 32 6.90 13.00 1.02
C ASP A 32 5.41 13.33 0.78
N ASP A 33 5.09 13.81 -0.40
CA ASP A 33 3.75 14.24 -0.81
C ASP A 33 3.08 13.31 -1.84
N THR A 34 3.66 12.15 -2.09
CA THR A 34 3.17 11.16 -3.07
C THR A 34 1.67 10.88 -2.92
N ARG A 35 1.17 10.75 -1.68
CA ARG A 35 -0.25 10.50 -1.41
C ARG A 35 -1.16 11.68 -1.74
N ILE A 36 -0.65 12.89 -1.58
CA ILE A 36 -1.38 14.11 -1.96
C ILE A 36 -1.49 14.15 -3.49
N VAL A 37 -0.37 13.96 -4.18
CA VAL A 37 -0.30 13.96 -5.64
C VAL A 37 -1.23 12.89 -6.25
N ALA A 38 -1.29 11.72 -5.64
CA ALA A 38 -2.14 10.61 -6.10
C ALA A 38 -3.65 10.94 -6.08
N ALA A 39 -4.12 11.83 -5.20
CA ALA A 39 -5.52 12.24 -5.11
C ALA A 39 -5.88 13.41 -6.06
N LEU A 40 -4.90 14.14 -6.58
CA LEU A 40 -5.14 15.34 -7.39
C LEU A 40 -6.00 15.09 -8.63
N PRO A 41 -5.84 13.99 -9.39
CA PRO A 41 -6.65 13.73 -10.57
C PRO A 41 -8.16 13.72 -10.28
N THR A 42 -8.57 13.07 -9.19
CA THR A 42 -9.98 13.02 -8.77
C THR A 42 -10.48 14.38 -8.29
N ILE A 43 -9.67 15.09 -7.50
CA ILE A 43 -10.03 16.45 -7.02
C ILE A 43 -10.22 17.39 -8.21
N ARG A 44 -9.30 17.40 -9.19
CA ARG A 44 -9.42 18.22 -10.41
C ARG A 44 -10.66 17.87 -11.22
N TYR A 45 -10.93 16.57 -11.39
CA TYR A 45 -12.12 16.13 -12.11
C TYR A 45 -13.41 16.63 -11.46
N LEU A 46 -13.53 16.52 -10.14
CA LEU A 46 -14.69 17.00 -9.40
C LEU A 46 -14.84 18.51 -9.51
N HIS A 47 -13.74 19.27 -9.37
CA HIS A 47 -13.70 20.73 -9.53
C HIS A 47 -14.14 21.17 -10.93
N GLU A 48 -13.56 20.58 -11.97
CA GLU A 48 -13.87 20.88 -13.37
C GLU A 48 -15.32 20.57 -13.76
N ASN A 49 -15.95 19.60 -13.06
CA ASN A 49 -17.36 19.25 -13.24
C ASN A 49 -18.31 20.02 -12.30
N GLY A 50 -17.81 21.06 -11.62
CA GLY A 50 -18.61 21.99 -10.83
C GLY A 50 -19.14 21.43 -9.52
N ALA A 51 -18.53 20.38 -8.99
CA ALA A 51 -18.84 19.88 -7.66
C ALA A 51 -18.37 20.87 -6.58
N LYS A 52 -19.08 20.96 -5.46
CA LYS A 52 -18.51 21.39 -4.19
C LYS A 52 -17.75 20.22 -3.61
N ILE A 53 -16.57 20.43 -3.03
CA ILE A 53 -15.70 19.33 -2.59
C ILE A 53 -15.37 19.49 -1.12
N VAL A 54 -15.70 18.49 -0.31
CA VAL A 54 -15.32 18.40 1.08
C VAL A 54 -14.35 17.22 1.24
N LEU A 55 -13.08 17.54 1.43
CA LEU A 55 -12.03 16.56 1.64
C LEU A 55 -11.94 16.20 3.12
N MET A 56 -11.76 14.92 3.41
CA MET A 56 -11.50 14.41 4.73
C MET A 56 -10.36 13.39 4.73
N SER A 57 -9.52 13.43 5.73
CA SER A 57 -8.41 12.52 5.90
C SER A 57 -8.04 12.37 7.37
N HIS A 58 -7.18 11.38 7.64
CA HIS A 58 -6.51 11.26 8.92
C HIS A 58 -5.03 11.65 8.80
N MET A 59 -4.43 12.00 9.94
CA MET A 59 -3.00 12.20 10.13
C MET A 59 -2.57 11.52 11.43
N GLY A 60 -1.61 10.60 11.34
CA GLY A 60 -1.05 9.92 12.50
C GLY A 60 -2.06 9.14 13.35
N ARG A 61 -1.79 9.10 14.67
CA ARG A 61 -2.61 8.38 15.65
C ARG A 61 -2.88 9.25 16.90
N PRO A 62 -3.70 10.28 16.82
CA PRO A 62 -3.97 11.21 17.93
C PRO A 62 -4.80 10.58 19.05
N LYS A 63 -5.40 9.39 18.83
CA LYS A 63 -6.20 8.64 19.83
C LYS A 63 -7.41 9.42 20.37
N GLY A 64 -8.10 10.15 19.49
CA GLY A 64 -9.29 10.92 19.86
C GLY A 64 -9.00 12.25 20.55
N GLU A 65 -7.76 12.71 20.53
CA GLU A 65 -7.34 13.99 21.15
C GLU A 65 -6.83 14.94 20.06
N PRO A 66 -7.36 16.16 19.96
CA PRO A 66 -6.80 17.18 19.09
C PRO A 66 -5.36 17.52 19.48
N LYS A 67 -4.43 17.42 18.52
CA LYS A 67 -3.01 17.72 18.72
C LYS A 67 -2.47 18.45 17.51
N PRO A 68 -1.79 19.60 17.67
CA PRO A 68 -1.30 20.41 16.56
C PRO A 68 -0.40 19.65 15.58
N GLU A 69 0.44 18.74 16.08
CA GLU A 69 1.32 17.90 15.26
C GLU A 69 0.60 16.95 14.30
N PHE A 70 -0.70 16.69 14.54
CA PHE A 70 -1.55 15.88 13.67
C PHE A 70 -2.59 16.70 12.90
N SER A 71 -2.42 18.04 12.85
CA SER A 71 -3.30 18.90 12.06
C SER A 71 -3.10 18.66 10.56
N LEU A 72 -4.19 18.75 9.79
CA LEU A 72 -4.17 18.70 8.33
C LEU A 72 -3.92 20.07 7.68
N GLU A 73 -3.66 21.14 8.46
CA GLU A 73 -3.38 22.46 7.91
C GLU A 73 -2.19 22.49 6.93
N PRO A 74 -1.03 21.81 7.19
CA PRO A 74 0.07 21.75 6.22
C PRO A 74 -0.34 21.09 4.89
N VAL A 75 -1.21 20.06 4.96
CA VAL A 75 -1.76 19.40 3.77
C VAL A 75 -2.67 20.35 2.98
N CYS A 76 -3.49 21.14 3.68
CA CYS A 76 -4.35 22.14 3.04
C CYS A 76 -3.54 23.16 2.22
N LYS A 77 -2.45 23.67 2.78
CA LYS A 77 -1.53 24.58 2.11
C LYS A 77 -0.91 23.93 0.87
N LYS A 78 -0.46 22.68 1.00
CA LYS A 78 0.15 21.93 -0.09
C LYS A 78 -0.83 21.61 -1.21
N LEU A 79 -2.08 21.29 -0.90
CA LEU A 79 -3.16 21.13 -1.87
C LEU A 79 -3.42 22.42 -2.65
N SER A 80 -3.48 23.56 -1.97
CA SER A 80 -3.66 24.87 -2.61
C SER A 80 -2.55 25.19 -3.62
N GLU A 81 -1.29 24.86 -3.26
CA GLU A 81 -0.14 25.01 -4.16
C GLU A 81 -0.30 24.15 -5.42
N TYR A 82 -0.59 22.84 -5.28
CA TYR A 82 -0.70 21.90 -6.39
C TYR A 82 -1.89 22.16 -7.31
N LEU A 83 -2.99 22.60 -6.73
CA LEU A 83 -4.22 22.89 -7.50
C LEU A 83 -4.17 24.28 -8.14
N ASN A 84 -3.32 25.18 -7.64
CA ASN A 84 -3.33 26.62 -7.93
C ASN A 84 -4.72 27.24 -7.68
N LEU A 85 -5.36 26.80 -6.60
CA LEU A 85 -6.69 27.21 -6.13
C LEU A 85 -6.66 27.38 -4.63
N GLU A 86 -7.58 28.19 -4.10
CA GLU A 86 -7.78 28.26 -2.66
C GLU A 86 -8.48 27.00 -2.16
N VAL A 87 -7.83 26.27 -1.24
CA VAL A 87 -8.45 25.20 -0.48
C VAL A 87 -8.77 25.74 0.92
N HIS A 88 -10.04 25.75 1.31
CA HIS A 88 -10.48 26.28 2.58
C HIS A 88 -10.24 25.26 3.70
N PHE A 89 -9.36 25.59 4.65
CA PHE A 89 -9.20 24.75 5.83
C PHE A 89 -10.35 25.00 6.82
N VAL A 90 -11.23 24.01 6.96
CA VAL A 90 -12.41 24.08 7.84
C VAL A 90 -12.07 23.35 9.14
N ALA A 91 -11.29 24.02 9.98
CA ALA A 91 -10.81 23.47 11.23
C ALA A 91 -11.90 23.44 12.32
N SER A 92 -12.07 22.30 12.94
CA SER A 92 -12.76 22.10 14.20
C SER A 92 -12.18 20.90 14.92
N ASP A 93 -11.94 21.00 16.22
CA ASP A 93 -11.48 19.87 17.04
C ASP A 93 -12.54 18.76 17.13
N ARG A 94 -13.80 19.08 16.85
CA ARG A 94 -14.91 18.11 16.75
C ARG A 94 -15.03 17.48 15.36
N VAL A 95 -14.22 17.94 14.40
CA VAL A 95 -14.25 17.56 12.98
C VAL A 95 -15.53 18.03 12.27
N VAL A 96 -16.69 17.70 12.82
CA VAL A 96 -18.01 18.16 12.37
C VAL A 96 -18.73 18.82 13.55
N ASP A 97 -19.18 20.04 13.33
CA ASP A 97 -20.07 20.81 14.19
C ASP A 97 -20.92 21.76 13.34
N GLU A 98 -21.81 22.53 13.93
CA GLU A 98 -22.70 23.44 13.19
C GLU A 98 -21.90 24.50 12.41
N ALA A 99 -20.77 24.99 12.94
CA ALA A 99 -19.94 25.96 12.23
C ALA A 99 -19.29 25.35 10.98
N VAL A 100 -18.86 24.09 11.05
CA VAL A 100 -18.37 23.33 9.91
C VAL A 100 -19.46 23.12 8.86
N LYS A 101 -20.66 22.70 9.30
CA LYS A 101 -21.83 22.50 8.42
C LYS A 101 -22.19 23.79 7.69
N ASP A 102 -22.21 24.93 8.41
CA ASP A 102 -22.50 26.22 7.82
C ASP A 102 -21.47 26.66 6.78
N ARG A 103 -20.17 26.44 7.05
CA ARG A 103 -19.12 26.71 6.08
C ARG A 103 -19.26 25.86 4.81
N VAL A 104 -19.55 24.56 4.98
CA VAL A 104 -19.76 23.66 3.85
C VAL A 104 -21.00 24.04 3.03
N ARG A 105 -22.12 24.40 3.67
CA ARG A 105 -23.33 24.88 2.98
C ARG A 105 -23.06 26.12 2.10
N ASN A 106 -22.18 27.00 2.57
CA ASN A 106 -21.83 28.25 1.88
C ASN A 106 -20.78 28.10 0.76
N LEU A 107 -20.22 26.91 0.54
CA LEU A 107 -19.33 26.63 -0.59
C LEU A 107 -20.07 26.87 -1.91
N LYS A 108 -19.35 27.40 -2.89
CA LYS A 108 -19.82 27.58 -4.28
C LYS A 108 -19.40 26.39 -5.14
N ALA A 109 -19.96 26.28 -6.32
CA ALA A 109 -19.53 25.30 -7.31
C ALA A 109 -18.04 25.46 -7.60
N GLY A 110 -17.29 24.37 -7.48
CA GLY A 110 -15.84 24.34 -7.65
C GLY A 110 -15.03 24.64 -6.38
N ASP A 111 -15.65 25.13 -5.30
CA ASP A 111 -14.91 25.34 -4.03
C ASP A 111 -14.50 24.02 -3.41
N ILE A 112 -13.32 24.06 -2.76
CA ILE A 112 -12.71 22.91 -2.10
C ILE A 112 -12.48 23.24 -0.63
N ALA A 113 -12.99 22.41 0.26
CA ALA A 113 -12.76 22.49 1.69
C ALA A 113 -12.03 21.23 2.18
N LEU A 114 -11.11 21.38 3.12
CA LEU A 114 -10.49 20.27 3.85
C LEU A 114 -10.90 20.36 5.32
N LEU A 115 -11.45 19.27 5.83
CA LEU A 115 -11.78 19.14 7.26
C LEU A 115 -10.51 18.91 8.10
N GLN A 116 -10.64 19.09 9.41
CA GLN A 116 -9.61 18.67 10.36
C GLN A 116 -9.55 17.13 10.45
N ASN A 117 -8.44 16.63 11.00
CA ASN A 117 -8.12 15.22 11.15
C ASN A 117 -9.29 14.42 11.75
N VAL A 118 -9.88 13.50 10.98
CA VAL A 118 -11.03 12.70 11.43
C VAL A 118 -10.75 11.87 12.68
N ARG A 119 -9.48 11.55 12.94
CA ARG A 119 -9.04 10.80 14.13
C ARG A 119 -8.92 11.66 15.39
N TYR A 120 -9.27 12.95 15.35
CA TYR A 120 -9.52 13.73 16.56
C TYR A 120 -10.78 13.23 17.28
N ARG A 121 -11.57 12.41 16.62
CA ARG A 121 -12.71 11.70 17.18
C ARG A 121 -12.40 10.21 17.31
N ASN A 122 -12.58 9.63 18.50
CA ASN A 122 -12.46 8.18 18.71
C ASN A 122 -13.52 7.38 17.94
N GLU A 123 -14.64 8.00 17.67
CA GLU A 123 -15.78 7.49 16.91
C GLU A 123 -15.37 7.10 15.48
N GLU A 124 -14.35 7.77 14.91
CA GLU A 124 -13.80 7.45 13.59
C GLU A 124 -13.37 5.99 13.51
N THR A 125 -12.47 5.57 14.40
CA THR A 125 -11.90 4.21 14.36
C THR A 125 -12.85 3.13 14.84
N LYS A 126 -13.94 3.51 15.51
CA LYS A 126 -14.99 2.60 15.97
C LYS A 126 -16.11 2.42 14.95
N ASN A 127 -16.02 3.11 13.81
CA ASN A 127 -17.09 3.14 12.81
C ASN A 127 -18.43 3.54 13.43
N ASP A 128 -18.41 4.56 14.28
CA ASP A 128 -19.58 5.00 15.04
C ASP A 128 -20.68 5.52 14.10
N PRO A 129 -21.95 5.04 14.25
CA PRO A 129 -23.04 5.41 13.36
C PRO A 129 -23.41 6.90 13.42
N GLU A 130 -23.33 7.54 14.60
CA GLU A 130 -23.69 8.95 14.75
C GLU A 130 -22.64 9.82 14.05
N PHE A 131 -21.35 9.55 14.26
CA PHE A 131 -20.28 10.25 13.57
C PHE A 131 -20.31 10.02 12.06
N SER A 132 -20.61 8.80 11.63
CA SER A 132 -20.81 8.47 10.21
C SER A 132 -21.93 9.29 9.59
N LYS A 133 -23.02 9.46 10.30
CA LYS A 133 -24.15 10.31 9.91
C LYS A 133 -23.76 11.79 9.86
N GLU A 134 -23.07 12.30 10.89
CA GLU A 134 -22.56 13.68 10.91
C GLU A 134 -21.71 13.97 9.66
N LEU A 135 -20.81 13.04 9.27
CA LEU A 135 -19.99 13.16 8.06
C LEU A 135 -20.86 13.16 6.78
N SER A 136 -21.89 12.33 6.72
CA SER A 136 -22.79 12.24 5.56
C SER A 136 -23.63 13.51 5.33
N GLU A 137 -23.91 14.27 6.39
CA GLU A 137 -24.66 15.53 6.31
C GLU A 137 -23.86 16.66 5.63
N LEU A 138 -22.58 16.44 5.35
CA LEU A 138 -21.72 17.40 4.67
C LEU A 138 -21.84 17.36 3.14
N GLY A 139 -22.55 16.39 2.56
CA GLY A 139 -22.71 16.34 1.11
C GLY A 139 -23.67 15.30 0.59
N ASP A 140 -23.68 15.14 -0.74
CA ASP A 140 -24.68 14.35 -1.46
C ASP A 140 -24.17 12.97 -1.86
N VAL A 141 -22.85 12.84 -2.12
CA VAL A 141 -22.21 11.60 -2.60
C VAL A 141 -20.86 11.43 -1.92
N PHE A 142 -20.64 10.26 -1.37
CA PHE A 142 -19.34 9.85 -0.85
C PHE A 142 -18.40 9.39 -1.96
N VAL A 143 -17.19 9.92 -1.98
CA VAL A 143 -16.12 9.50 -2.90
C VAL A 143 -15.00 8.84 -2.11
N GLN A 144 -14.79 7.54 -2.32
CA GLN A 144 -13.68 6.80 -1.73
C GLN A 144 -12.44 6.96 -2.62
N GLU A 145 -11.38 7.54 -2.05
CA GLU A 145 -10.09 7.72 -2.72
C GLU A 145 -8.90 7.25 -1.85
N ALA A 146 -9.20 6.71 -0.67
CA ALA A 146 -8.20 6.31 0.30
C ALA A 146 -7.97 4.79 0.30
N PHE A 147 -7.31 4.27 -0.72
CA PHE A 147 -7.04 2.83 -0.83
C PHE A 147 -6.21 2.31 0.35
N GLY A 148 -5.20 3.07 0.81
CA GLY A 148 -4.38 2.70 1.96
C GLY A 148 -5.13 2.46 3.27
N THR A 149 -6.37 2.94 3.39
CA THR A 149 -7.25 2.72 4.55
C THR A 149 -8.47 1.87 4.25
N ALA A 150 -8.64 1.40 3.01
CA ALA A 150 -9.82 0.67 2.57
C ALA A 150 -10.02 -0.69 3.29
N HIS A 151 -8.96 -1.24 3.89
CA HIS A 151 -9.01 -2.46 4.70
C HIS A 151 -9.61 -2.25 6.11
N ARG A 152 -9.92 -1.00 6.50
CA ARG A 152 -10.44 -0.66 7.82
C ARG A 152 -11.87 -0.15 7.72
N ALA A 153 -12.77 -0.77 8.50
CA ALA A 153 -14.12 -0.28 8.67
C ALA A 153 -14.13 0.89 9.67
N HIS A 154 -13.90 2.11 9.18
CA HIS A 154 -13.98 3.35 9.97
C HIS A 154 -15.16 4.20 9.52
N ALA A 155 -15.58 5.18 10.32
CA ALA A 155 -16.71 6.05 10.01
C ALA A 155 -16.54 6.77 8.66
N SER A 156 -15.36 7.36 8.42
CA SER A 156 -15.06 8.10 7.18
C SER A 156 -14.70 7.24 5.97
N THR A 157 -14.45 5.94 6.15
CA THR A 157 -14.10 5.01 5.05
C THR A 157 -15.23 4.06 4.69
N THR A 158 -16.13 3.80 5.62
CA THR A 158 -17.16 2.77 5.49
C THR A 158 -18.52 3.24 5.97
N GLY A 159 -18.62 3.73 7.22
CA GLY A 159 -19.89 4.05 7.86
C GLY A 159 -20.69 5.12 7.14
N ILE A 160 -20.04 6.13 6.57
CA ILE A 160 -20.67 7.21 5.80
C ILE A 160 -21.53 6.69 4.64
N ALA A 161 -21.11 5.59 3.99
CA ALA A 161 -21.82 4.98 2.87
C ALA A 161 -23.17 4.34 3.26
N SER A 162 -23.46 4.21 4.55
CA SER A 162 -24.77 3.78 5.02
C SER A 162 -25.85 4.86 4.89
N TYR A 163 -25.45 6.10 4.62
CA TYR A 163 -26.35 7.26 4.62
C TYR A 163 -26.44 7.97 3.27
N ILE A 164 -25.40 7.92 2.45
CA ILE A 164 -25.34 8.55 1.12
C ILE A 164 -24.72 7.60 0.09
N PRO A 165 -25.04 7.75 -1.21
CA PRO A 165 -24.44 6.97 -2.27
C PRO A 165 -22.91 7.04 -2.25
N ALA A 166 -22.23 5.94 -2.59
CA ALA A 166 -20.79 5.81 -2.53
C ALA A 166 -20.18 5.38 -3.86
N VAL A 167 -19.18 6.14 -4.34
CA VAL A 167 -18.49 5.84 -5.59
C VAL A 167 -16.97 5.87 -5.39
N SER A 168 -16.22 5.23 -6.30
CA SER A 168 -14.76 5.30 -6.30
C SER A 168 -14.26 6.57 -6.99
N GLY A 169 -13.18 7.14 -6.47
CA GLY A 169 -12.33 8.03 -7.23
C GLY A 169 -11.38 7.26 -8.15
N PHE A 170 -10.53 8.00 -8.88
CA PHE A 170 -9.63 7.42 -9.89
C PHE A 170 -8.51 6.58 -9.29
N LEU A 171 -8.03 6.92 -8.08
CA LEU A 171 -7.02 6.11 -7.40
C LEU A 171 -7.58 4.73 -7.06
N ILE A 172 -8.76 4.66 -6.45
CA ILE A 172 -9.42 3.38 -6.17
C ILE A 172 -9.72 2.61 -7.46
N GLU A 173 -10.22 3.26 -8.49
CA GLU A 173 -10.47 2.63 -9.80
C GLU A 173 -9.19 1.99 -10.36
N LYS A 174 -8.06 2.72 -10.31
CA LYS A 174 -6.76 2.26 -10.77
C LYS A 174 -6.24 1.07 -9.95
N GLU A 175 -6.35 1.13 -8.62
CA GLU A 175 -5.95 0.04 -7.74
C GLU A 175 -6.77 -1.24 -8.00
N LEU A 176 -8.09 -1.10 -8.13
CA LEU A 176 -8.98 -2.23 -8.45
C LEU A 176 -8.72 -2.79 -9.85
N GLN A 177 -8.37 -1.96 -10.82
CA GLN A 177 -8.01 -2.41 -12.16
C GLN A 177 -6.75 -3.25 -12.13
N PHE A 178 -5.65 -2.74 -11.56
CA PHE A 178 -4.36 -3.44 -11.60
C PHE A 178 -4.29 -4.62 -10.65
N LEU A 179 -4.58 -4.44 -9.37
CA LEU A 179 -4.55 -5.51 -8.39
C LEU A 179 -5.66 -6.54 -8.66
N GLY A 180 -6.87 -6.07 -8.99
CA GLY A 180 -8.00 -6.95 -9.29
C GLY A 180 -7.75 -7.81 -10.53
N GLN A 181 -7.19 -7.23 -11.60
CA GLN A 181 -6.83 -7.99 -12.79
C GLN A 181 -5.73 -9.00 -12.51
N ALA A 182 -4.67 -8.59 -11.81
CA ALA A 182 -3.55 -9.47 -11.47
C ALA A 182 -4.01 -10.67 -10.61
N VAL A 183 -4.93 -10.47 -9.67
CA VAL A 183 -5.37 -11.54 -8.76
C VAL A 183 -6.43 -12.43 -9.37
N ASN A 184 -7.36 -11.87 -10.18
CA ASN A 184 -8.53 -12.60 -10.67
C ASN A 184 -8.41 -13.09 -12.11
N ASN A 185 -7.65 -12.39 -12.96
CA ASN A 185 -7.48 -12.73 -14.37
C ASN A 185 -6.10 -12.30 -14.90
N PRO A 186 -4.98 -12.81 -14.32
CA PRO A 186 -3.64 -12.44 -14.76
C PRO A 186 -3.33 -12.95 -16.16
N GLU A 187 -2.53 -12.21 -16.91
CA GLU A 187 -1.82 -12.76 -18.06
C GLU A 187 -0.70 -13.66 -17.57
N ARG A 188 -0.64 -14.90 -18.10
CA ARG A 188 0.29 -15.93 -17.62
C ARG A 188 1.55 -16.02 -18.50
N PRO A 189 2.70 -16.44 -17.94
CA PRO A 189 2.92 -16.86 -16.54
C PRO A 189 2.78 -15.71 -15.55
N PHE A 190 2.15 -15.99 -14.40
CA PHE A 190 1.99 -15.04 -13.29
C PHE A 190 3.02 -15.34 -12.20
N ALA A 191 3.89 -14.37 -11.93
CA ALA A 191 4.90 -14.46 -10.88
C ALA A 191 4.54 -13.56 -9.68
N ALA A 192 4.76 -14.06 -8.48
CA ALA A 192 4.74 -13.24 -7.27
C ALA A 192 6.10 -13.26 -6.59
N ILE A 193 6.54 -12.10 -6.12
CA ILE A 193 7.77 -11.92 -5.35
C ILE A 193 7.37 -11.46 -3.95
N MET A 194 7.72 -12.25 -2.96
CA MET A 194 7.40 -11.99 -1.56
C MET A 194 8.69 -11.87 -0.74
N GLY A 195 8.92 -10.68 -0.23
CA GLY A 195 10.02 -10.37 0.69
C GLY A 195 9.49 -9.93 2.05
N GLY A 196 10.39 -9.54 2.93
CA GLY A 196 10.07 -9.07 4.27
C GLY A 196 10.75 -9.88 5.36
N ALA A 197 10.49 -9.52 6.63
CA ALA A 197 11.23 -10.05 7.76
C ALA A 197 10.66 -11.38 8.27
N LYS A 198 9.33 -11.54 8.33
CA LYS A 198 8.67 -12.67 8.99
C LYS A 198 7.75 -13.43 8.04
N VAL A 199 7.80 -14.76 8.12
CA VAL A 199 6.91 -15.67 7.38
C VAL A 199 5.48 -15.53 7.89
N GLY A 200 5.27 -15.56 9.21
CA GLY A 200 3.96 -15.53 9.86
C GLY A 200 3.08 -14.40 9.38
N ASP A 201 3.65 -13.21 9.21
CA ASP A 201 2.92 -12.02 8.75
C ASP A 201 2.46 -12.13 7.27
N LYS A 202 3.07 -13.04 6.50
CA LYS A 202 2.84 -13.22 5.05
C LYS A 202 2.09 -14.51 4.70
N ILE A 203 1.85 -15.41 5.66
CA ILE A 203 1.18 -16.69 5.42
C ILE A 203 -0.15 -16.55 4.64
N PRO A 204 -1.06 -15.65 5.04
CA PRO A 204 -2.34 -15.54 4.33
C PRO A 204 -2.15 -15.14 2.86
N VAL A 205 -1.23 -14.20 2.60
CA VAL A 205 -0.91 -13.76 1.23
C VAL A 205 -0.28 -14.89 0.43
N ILE A 206 0.76 -15.55 0.97
CA ILE A 206 1.46 -16.65 0.32
C ILE A 206 0.47 -17.78 0.00
N THR A 207 -0.36 -18.16 0.96
CA THR A 207 -1.35 -19.23 0.81
C THR A 207 -2.37 -18.92 -0.29
N ASN A 208 -2.84 -17.68 -0.41
CA ASN A 208 -3.75 -17.28 -1.46
C ASN A 208 -3.05 -17.23 -2.83
N LEU A 209 -1.84 -16.68 -2.88
CA LEU A 209 -1.05 -16.60 -4.12
C LEU A 209 -0.68 -17.97 -4.66
N LEU A 210 -0.37 -18.96 -3.82
CA LEU A 210 -0.10 -20.34 -4.25
C LEU A 210 -1.27 -21.00 -4.99
N ASN A 211 -2.48 -20.48 -4.88
CA ASN A 211 -3.63 -20.94 -5.68
C ASN A 211 -3.74 -20.21 -7.03
N LYS A 212 -2.91 -19.22 -7.30
CA LYS A 212 -3.10 -18.29 -8.43
C LYS A 212 -1.87 -18.14 -9.32
N VAL A 213 -0.67 -18.22 -8.75
CA VAL A 213 0.59 -17.95 -9.45
C VAL A 213 1.17 -19.20 -10.11
N ASP A 214 2.00 -19.00 -11.13
CA ASP A 214 2.83 -20.03 -11.74
C ASP A 214 4.23 -20.06 -11.10
N ILE A 215 4.71 -18.90 -10.63
CA ILE A 215 6.02 -18.73 -10.01
C ILE A 215 5.86 -17.96 -8.70
N LEU A 216 6.44 -18.46 -7.62
CA LEU A 216 6.54 -17.76 -6.34
C LEU A 216 7.99 -17.63 -5.91
N ILE A 217 8.47 -16.41 -5.79
CA ILE A 217 9.82 -16.09 -5.33
C ILE A 217 9.74 -15.62 -3.87
N ILE A 218 10.52 -16.22 -3.00
CA ILE A 218 10.65 -15.83 -1.60
C ILE A 218 12.03 -15.19 -1.38
N GLY A 219 12.03 -13.97 -0.86
CA GLY A 219 13.22 -13.19 -0.56
C GLY A 219 13.15 -12.51 0.81
N GLY A 220 14.12 -11.63 1.09
CA GLY A 220 14.20 -10.90 2.35
C GLY A 220 14.53 -11.79 3.56
N GLY A 221 14.38 -11.25 4.75
CA GLY A 221 14.74 -11.93 6.00
C GLY A 221 13.94 -13.20 6.26
N MET A 222 12.72 -13.31 5.75
CA MET A 222 11.89 -14.52 5.93
C MET A 222 12.46 -15.78 5.26
N VAL A 223 13.35 -15.63 4.29
CA VAL A 223 14.04 -16.74 3.62
C VAL A 223 14.75 -17.65 4.62
N TYR A 224 15.37 -17.08 5.64
CA TYR A 224 16.14 -17.87 6.61
C TYR A 224 15.27 -18.81 7.42
N THR A 225 14.00 -18.50 7.62
CA THR A 225 13.01 -19.41 8.19
C THR A 225 12.74 -20.61 7.24
N PHE A 226 12.65 -20.38 5.94
CA PHE A 226 12.53 -21.46 4.94
C PHE A 226 13.78 -22.35 4.90
N LEU A 227 14.98 -21.74 4.88
CA LEU A 227 16.25 -22.48 4.89
C LEU A 227 16.41 -23.31 6.18
N LYS A 228 16.02 -22.75 7.33
CA LYS A 228 16.01 -23.47 8.61
C LYS A 228 15.08 -24.68 8.59
N ALA A 229 13.89 -24.54 8.01
CA ALA A 229 12.92 -25.63 7.85
C ALA A 229 13.46 -26.76 6.96
N GLN A 230 14.37 -26.45 6.01
CA GLN A 230 15.07 -27.43 5.19
C GLN A 230 16.27 -28.07 5.91
N GLY A 231 16.56 -27.67 7.16
CA GLY A 231 17.65 -28.22 7.96
C GLY A 231 18.99 -27.51 7.80
N TYR A 232 19.04 -26.36 7.10
CA TYR A 232 20.28 -25.62 6.89
C TYR A 232 20.66 -24.77 8.11
N SER A 233 21.97 -24.52 8.28
CA SER A 233 22.46 -23.49 9.19
C SER A 233 22.15 -22.12 8.61
N ILE A 234 21.64 -21.23 9.43
CA ILE A 234 21.33 -19.85 9.05
C ILE A 234 22.18 -18.82 9.80
N GLY A 235 23.17 -19.29 10.58
CA GLY A 235 23.99 -18.44 11.43
C GLY A 235 23.15 -17.62 12.42
N THR A 236 23.43 -16.32 12.49
CA THR A 236 22.69 -15.35 13.31
C THR A 236 21.60 -14.62 12.52
N SER A 237 21.22 -15.15 11.35
CA SER A 237 20.15 -14.57 10.52
C SER A 237 18.81 -14.55 11.24
N LEU A 238 17.93 -13.69 10.78
CA LEU A 238 16.57 -13.56 11.31
C LEU A 238 15.83 -14.90 11.22
N LEU A 239 15.23 -15.33 12.33
CA LEU A 239 14.39 -16.52 12.39
C LEU A 239 13.00 -16.15 12.93
N ASP A 240 11.98 -16.54 12.23
CA ASP A 240 10.59 -16.51 12.69
C ASP A 240 10.24 -17.90 13.24
N GLU A 241 10.36 -18.09 14.56
CA GLU A 241 10.12 -19.38 15.21
C GLU A 241 8.67 -19.85 15.08
N GLU A 242 7.70 -18.92 15.12
CA GLU A 242 6.28 -19.23 14.93
C GLU A 242 5.99 -19.62 13.48
N GLY A 243 6.59 -18.90 12.53
CA GLY A 243 6.48 -19.16 11.10
C GLY A 243 7.16 -20.46 10.66
N LEU A 244 8.19 -20.92 11.39
CA LEU A 244 8.95 -22.13 11.05
C LEU A 244 8.07 -23.38 10.92
N ALA A 245 7.09 -23.54 11.81
CA ALA A 245 6.17 -24.67 11.80
C ALA A 245 5.24 -24.69 10.56
N LEU A 246 5.06 -23.54 9.88
CA LEU A 246 4.13 -23.37 8.76
C LEU A 246 4.82 -23.57 7.39
N VAL A 247 6.15 -23.50 7.34
CA VAL A 247 6.91 -23.63 6.09
C VAL A 247 6.67 -24.97 5.37
N PRO A 248 6.65 -26.14 6.05
CA PRO A 248 6.41 -27.41 5.37
C PRO A 248 5.07 -27.46 4.63
N GLU A 249 4.02 -26.86 5.19
CA GLU A 249 2.70 -26.78 4.55
C GLU A 249 2.75 -25.88 3.30
N ILE A 250 3.46 -24.76 3.36
CA ILE A 250 3.66 -23.87 2.22
C ILE A 250 4.37 -24.60 1.06
N LEU A 251 5.47 -25.30 1.37
CA LEU A 251 6.23 -26.05 0.37
C LEU A 251 5.39 -27.16 -0.27
N LYS A 252 4.66 -27.91 0.54
CA LYS A 252 3.73 -28.94 0.07
C LYS A 252 2.64 -28.38 -0.82
N LYS A 253 2.04 -27.27 -0.43
CA LYS A 253 0.99 -26.60 -1.21
C LYS A 253 1.52 -26.07 -2.54
N ALA A 254 2.74 -25.56 -2.58
CA ALA A 254 3.38 -25.15 -3.83
C ALA A 254 3.54 -26.33 -4.79
N GLU A 255 3.98 -27.49 -4.30
CA GLU A 255 4.12 -28.73 -5.08
C GLU A 255 2.74 -29.24 -5.57
N GLU A 256 1.75 -29.33 -4.69
CA GLU A 256 0.37 -29.76 -5.03
C GLU A 256 -0.27 -28.88 -6.12
N ASN A 257 0.02 -27.58 -6.11
CA ASN A 257 -0.50 -26.61 -7.08
C ASN A 257 0.39 -26.44 -8.33
N ASN A 258 1.49 -27.20 -8.43
CA ASN A 258 2.49 -27.08 -9.51
C ASN A 258 3.07 -25.65 -9.62
N VAL A 259 3.24 -24.94 -8.51
CA VAL A 259 3.86 -23.62 -8.45
C VAL A 259 5.37 -23.78 -8.36
N GLN A 260 6.10 -23.13 -9.26
CA GLN A 260 7.56 -23.03 -9.15
C GLN A 260 7.94 -22.11 -8.00
N LEU A 261 8.16 -22.68 -6.81
CA LEU A 261 8.61 -21.93 -5.63
C LEU A 261 10.14 -21.84 -5.66
N LEU A 262 10.66 -20.61 -5.68
CA LEU A 262 12.09 -20.33 -5.74
C LEU A 262 12.56 -19.72 -4.42
N LEU A 263 13.59 -20.33 -3.83
CA LEU A 263 14.32 -19.86 -2.67
C LEU A 263 15.73 -19.45 -3.09
N PRO A 264 16.40 -18.54 -2.36
CA PRO A 264 17.79 -18.23 -2.58
C PRO A 264 18.70 -19.45 -2.49
N VAL A 265 19.66 -19.52 -3.43
CA VAL A 265 20.71 -20.55 -3.46
C VAL A 265 22.03 -20.03 -2.89
N ASP A 266 22.18 -18.71 -2.77
CA ASP A 266 23.28 -18.02 -2.09
C ASP A 266 22.79 -16.76 -1.41
N THR A 267 23.55 -16.25 -0.46
CA THR A 267 23.24 -15.06 0.32
C THR A 267 24.48 -14.24 0.61
N VAL A 268 24.32 -12.92 0.66
CA VAL A 268 25.32 -12.01 1.21
C VAL A 268 25.11 -11.95 2.71
N ALA A 269 26.08 -12.44 3.46
CA ALA A 269 26.00 -12.51 4.92
C ALA A 269 27.14 -11.74 5.59
N ALA A 270 26.79 -11.01 6.66
CA ALA A 270 27.67 -10.09 7.37
C ALA A 270 27.88 -10.50 8.82
N ASP A 271 28.91 -9.95 9.44
CA ASP A 271 29.23 -10.18 10.88
C ASP A 271 28.35 -9.37 11.83
N LYS A 272 27.70 -8.30 11.33
CA LYS A 272 26.80 -7.43 12.10
C LYS A 272 25.80 -6.75 11.19
N PHE A 273 24.69 -6.26 11.77
CA PHE A 273 23.70 -5.45 11.05
C PHE A 273 24.17 -3.98 11.01
N ALA A 274 25.02 -3.65 10.05
CA ALA A 274 25.56 -2.30 9.86
C ALA A 274 26.09 -2.13 8.43
N GLU A 275 26.07 -0.92 7.91
CA GLU A 275 26.55 -0.61 6.55
C GLU A 275 28.07 -0.84 6.39
N ASP A 276 28.84 -0.70 7.48
CA ASP A 276 30.28 -0.92 7.55
C ASP A 276 30.67 -2.36 7.95
N ALA A 277 29.71 -3.31 7.95
CA ALA A 277 29.95 -4.68 8.33
C ALA A 277 30.91 -5.39 7.35
N ALA A 278 31.70 -6.33 7.87
CA ALA A 278 32.43 -7.26 7.04
C ALA A 278 31.49 -8.34 6.51
N TYR A 279 31.41 -8.49 5.20
CA TYR A 279 30.49 -9.44 4.55
C TYR A 279 31.16 -10.23 3.45
N ASP A 280 30.55 -11.38 3.13
CA ASP A 280 30.92 -12.21 1.99
C ASP A 280 29.67 -12.94 1.45
N CYS A 281 29.81 -13.58 0.29
CA CYS A 281 28.75 -14.37 -0.31
C CYS A 281 28.95 -15.85 0.05
N TYR A 282 27.89 -16.49 0.56
CA TYR A 282 27.88 -17.89 0.96
C TYR A 282 26.76 -18.65 0.26
N ASP A 283 26.99 -19.92 -0.07
CA ASP A 283 25.91 -20.81 -0.48
C ASP A 283 24.85 -20.89 0.65
N ALA A 284 23.59 -20.96 0.29
CA ALA A 284 22.49 -20.88 1.25
C ALA A 284 22.47 -22.03 2.28
N ASP A 285 23.06 -23.18 1.96
CA ASP A 285 23.24 -24.33 2.82
C ASP A 285 24.51 -24.28 3.71
N ARG A 286 25.32 -23.21 3.61
CA ARG A 286 26.64 -23.08 4.26
C ARG A 286 26.89 -21.72 4.90
N ILE A 287 25.85 -21.08 5.41
CA ILE A 287 25.98 -19.81 6.13
C ILE A 287 26.74 -20.08 7.45
N PRO A 288 27.88 -19.38 7.70
CA PRO A 288 28.63 -19.55 8.94
C PRO A 288 27.81 -19.15 10.18
N GLU A 289 28.10 -19.79 11.32
CA GLU A 289 27.35 -19.56 12.58
C GLU A 289 27.44 -18.15 13.11
N ASP A 290 28.52 -17.40 12.78
CA ASP A 290 28.79 -16.02 13.20
C ASP A 290 28.32 -14.98 12.16
N ARG A 291 27.57 -15.39 11.13
CA ARG A 291 27.12 -14.53 10.04
C ARG A 291 25.62 -14.44 10.00
N MET A 292 25.13 -13.26 9.59
CA MET A 292 23.70 -13.01 9.31
C MET A 292 23.50 -12.65 7.84
N GLY A 293 22.54 -13.28 7.21
CA GLY A 293 22.19 -12.95 5.83
C GLY A 293 21.43 -11.62 5.76
N LEU A 294 21.88 -10.75 4.85
CA LEU A 294 21.32 -9.40 4.68
C LEU A 294 20.87 -9.08 3.26
N ASP A 295 21.28 -9.88 2.26
CA ASP A 295 20.82 -9.77 0.87
C ASP A 295 20.94 -11.12 0.16
N ILE A 296 20.31 -11.25 -1.00
CA ILE A 296 20.48 -12.39 -1.89
C ILE A 296 21.83 -12.29 -2.63
N GLY A 297 22.44 -13.44 -2.92
CA GLY A 297 23.70 -13.50 -3.65
C GLY A 297 23.55 -13.47 -5.18
N PRO A 298 24.67 -13.41 -5.93
CA PRO A 298 24.66 -13.29 -7.38
C PRO A 298 24.03 -14.47 -8.12
N LYS A 299 24.21 -15.71 -7.61
CA LYS A 299 23.56 -16.89 -8.21
C LYS A 299 22.04 -16.84 -8.04
N THR A 300 21.56 -16.32 -6.91
CA THR A 300 20.13 -16.11 -6.64
C THR A 300 19.56 -15.03 -7.53
N ILE A 301 20.31 -13.93 -7.73
CA ILE A 301 19.90 -12.86 -8.66
C ILE A 301 19.68 -13.42 -10.06
N GLU A 302 20.63 -14.21 -10.56
CA GLU A 302 20.51 -14.87 -11.87
C GLU A 302 19.29 -15.80 -11.92
N LEU A 303 19.15 -16.69 -10.94
CA LEU A 303 18.01 -17.61 -10.85
C LEU A 303 16.66 -16.88 -10.86
N PHE A 304 16.50 -15.84 -10.05
CA PHE A 304 15.24 -15.11 -9.92
C PHE A 304 14.95 -14.28 -11.18
N THR A 305 15.95 -13.57 -11.71
CA THR A 305 15.76 -12.77 -12.93
C THR A 305 15.44 -13.62 -14.15
N ASP A 306 16.04 -14.81 -14.28
CA ASP A 306 15.72 -15.74 -15.37
C ASP A 306 14.27 -16.26 -15.30
N ALA A 307 13.79 -16.57 -14.11
CA ALA A 307 12.40 -16.94 -13.92
C ALA A 307 11.45 -15.77 -14.25
N LEU A 308 11.76 -14.56 -13.80
CA LEU A 308 10.94 -13.37 -14.03
C LEU A 308 10.87 -12.94 -15.49
N LYS A 309 11.90 -13.18 -16.31
CA LYS A 309 11.89 -12.90 -17.75
C LYS A 309 10.78 -13.63 -18.51
N THR A 310 10.30 -14.74 -17.97
CA THR A 310 9.20 -15.52 -18.60
C THR A 310 7.83 -15.01 -18.24
N ALA A 311 7.70 -14.25 -17.15
CA ALA A 311 6.42 -13.81 -16.61
C ALA A 311 5.76 -12.71 -17.47
N LYS A 312 4.42 -12.71 -17.48
CA LYS A 312 3.59 -11.68 -18.13
C LYS A 312 2.90 -10.77 -17.11
N THR A 313 2.67 -11.27 -15.90
CA THR A 313 2.18 -10.52 -14.76
C THR A 313 3.13 -10.76 -13.59
N ILE A 314 3.58 -9.69 -12.94
CA ILE A 314 4.47 -9.76 -11.77
C ILE A 314 3.90 -8.89 -10.66
N VAL A 315 3.69 -9.48 -9.49
CA VAL A 315 3.36 -8.75 -8.26
C VAL A 315 4.54 -8.86 -7.30
N TRP A 316 5.02 -7.74 -6.80
CA TRP A 316 6.14 -7.69 -5.88
C TRP A 316 5.78 -6.99 -4.58
N ASN A 317 6.00 -7.67 -3.45
CA ASN A 317 5.79 -7.14 -2.11
C ASN A 317 6.91 -7.54 -1.14
N GLY A 318 7.71 -6.58 -0.73
CA GLY A 318 8.84 -6.73 0.19
C GLY A 318 10.19 -6.86 -0.52
N PRO A 319 11.24 -6.17 -0.03
CA PRO A 319 12.57 -6.17 -0.61
C PRO A 319 13.27 -7.53 -0.47
N MET A 320 14.34 -7.72 -1.26
CA MET A 320 15.15 -8.95 -1.25
C MET A 320 16.23 -8.92 -0.19
N GLY A 321 16.65 -7.74 0.25
CA GLY A 321 17.68 -7.52 1.25
C GLY A 321 17.47 -6.19 1.97
N VAL A 322 18.45 -5.79 2.78
CA VAL A 322 18.44 -4.51 3.54
C VAL A 322 18.86 -3.39 2.59
N PHE A 323 17.94 -3.00 1.70
CA PHE A 323 18.21 -2.07 0.60
C PHE A 323 18.56 -0.66 1.05
N GLU A 324 18.29 -0.30 2.30
CA GLU A 324 18.70 0.97 2.92
C GLU A 324 20.20 1.07 3.13
N MET A 325 20.91 -0.07 3.16
CA MET A 325 22.36 -0.16 3.27
C MET A 325 22.95 -0.53 1.90
N ALA A 326 23.79 0.33 1.34
CA ALA A 326 24.33 0.17 -0.02
C ALA A 326 24.96 -1.20 -0.31
N PRO A 327 25.73 -1.85 0.59
CA PRO A 327 26.29 -3.19 0.36
C PRO A 327 25.25 -4.30 0.24
N PHE A 328 24.05 -4.12 0.82
CA PHE A 328 22.98 -5.11 0.90
C PHE A 328 21.75 -4.72 0.08
N ALA A 329 21.93 -3.79 -0.86
CA ALA A 329 20.90 -3.29 -1.76
C ALA A 329 20.94 -3.94 -3.15
N VAL A 330 21.98 -4.71 -3.43
CA VAL A 330 22.28 -5.23 -4.78
C VAL A 330 21.21 -6.15 -5.30
N GLY A 331 20.70 -7.06 -4.46
CA GLY A 331 19.64 -7.98 -4.81
C GLY A 331 18.32 -7.26 -5.12
N THR A 332 17.89 -6.36 -4.24
CA THR A 332 16.67 -5.58 -4.44
C THR A 332 16.75 -4.72 -5.70
N LYS A 333 17.90 -4.07 -5.94
CA LYS A 333 18.14 -3.26 -7.14
C LYS A 333 18.11 -4.08 -8.42
N ALA A 334 18.70 -5.30 -8.40
CA ALA A 334 18.71 -6.19 -9.55
C ALA A 334 17.30 -6.65 -9.93
N ILE A 335 16.47 -7.00 -8.95
CA ILE A 335 15.06 -7.35 -9.18
C ILE A 335 14.30 -6.13 -9.71
N ALA A 336 14.44 -4.95 -9.10
CA ALA A 336 13.80 -3.72 -9.58
C ALA A 336 14.17 -3.42 -11.05
N LYS A 337 15.46 -3.57 -11.41
CA LYS A 337 15.92 -3.41 -12.80
C LYS A 337 15.30 -4.44 -13.73
N CYS A 338 15.26 -5.70 -13.33
CA CYS A 338 14.64 -6.77 -14.13
C CYS A 338 13.18 -6.47 -14.44
N LEU A 339 12.43 -5.98 -13.46
CA LEU A 339 11.02 -5.57 -13.64
C LEU A 339 10.90 -4.35 -14.55
N ALA A 340 11.80 -3.37 -14.40
CA ALA A 340 11.81 -2.15 -15.21
C ALA A 340 12.12 -2.43 -16.69
N ASP A 341 12.96 -3.44 -16.96
CA ASP A 341 13.33 -3.85 -18.31
C ASP A 341 12.32 -4.86 -18.93
N SER A 342 11.29 -5.26 -18.17
CA SER A 342 10.33 -6.29 -18.60
C SER A 342 9.13 -5.68 -19.32
N ASP A 343 8.59 -6.41 -20.31
CA ASP A 343 7.29 -6.12 -20.95
C ASP A 343 6.09 -6.64 -20.15
N ALA A 344 6.31 -7.22 -18.96
CA ALA A 344 5.25 -7.74 -18.10
C ALA A 344 4.46 -6.60 -17.43
N THR A 345 3.21 -6.87 -17.06
CA THR A 345 2.47 -6.03 -16.13
C THR A 345 3.10 -6.14 -14.74
N THR A 346 3.79 -5.09 -14.29
CA THR A 346 4.52 -5.05 -13.02
C THR A 346 3.75 -4.23 -11.97
N ILE A 347 3.40 -4.87 -10.85
CA ILE A 347 2.64 -4.26 -9.77
C ILE A 347 3.47 -4.34 -8.49
N ILE A 348 3.80 -3.17 -7.95
CA ILE A 348 4.58 -3.04 -6.74
C ILE A 348 3.63 -2.77 -5.57
N GLY A 349 3.65 -3.64 -4.57
CA GLY A 349 2.88 -3.49 -3.33
C GLY A 349 3.79 -3.39 -2.12
N GLY A 350 3.30 -2.69 -1.08
CA GLY A 350 4.05 -2.46 0.14
C GLY A 350 4.96 -1.23 0.10
N GLY A 351 5.08 -0.56 1.25
CA GLY A 351 5.83 0.70 1.37
C GLY A 351 7.31 0.54 1.04
N ASP A 352 7.95 -0.52 1.53
CA ASP A 352 9.39 -0.74 1.36
C ASP A 352 9.74 -1.05 -0.10
N SER A 353 8.93 -1.86 -0.80
CA SER A 353 9.15 -2.13 -2.23
C SER A 353 8.95 -0.88 -3.08
N ALA A 354 7.90 -0.08 -2.77
CA ALA A 354 7.65 1.19 -3.43
C ALA A 354 8.81 2.17 -3.21
N ALA A 355 9.30 2.28 -1.97
CA ALA A 355 10.47 3.11 -1.63
C ALA A 355 11.72 2.64 -2.38
N ALA A 356 11.98 1.33 -2.44
CA ALA A 356 13.13 0.78 -3.12
C ALA A 356 13.12 1.10 -4.63
N VAL A 357 12.01 0.88 -5.34
CA VAL A 357 11.93 1.16 -6.78
C VAL A 357 12.07 2.66 -7.07
N GLN A 358 11.57 3.53 -6.21
CA GLN A 358 11.75 4.97 -6.32
C GLN A 358 13.21 5.38 -6.06
N GLN A 359 13.81 4.88 -4.98
CA GLN A 359 15.21 5.15 -4.63
C GLN A 359 16.17 4.75 -5.75
N PHE A 360 15.91 3.65 -6.44
CA PHE A 360 16.75 3.17 -7.54
C PHE A 360 16.41 3.81 -8.90
N GLY A 361 15.41 4.70 -8.97
CA GLY A 361 15.03 5.42 -10.18
C GLY A 361 14.22 4.57 -11.18
N TYR A 362 13.57 3.50 -10.73
CA TYR A 362 12.75 2.63 -11.58
C TYR A 362 11.24 2.82 -11.38
N GLY A 363 10.82 3.78 -10.56
CA GLY A 363 9.40 3.99 -10.26
C GLY A 363 8.54 4.19 -11.51
N ASP A 364 8.97 5.05 -12.44
CA ASP A 364 8.24 5.37 -13.67
C ASP A 364 8.19 4.21 -14.67
N SER A 365 9.06 3.21 -14.51
CA SER A 365 9.09 2.01 -15.36
C SER A 365 8.14 0.92 -14.87
N MET A 366 7.56 1.05 -13.68
CA MET A 366 6.58 0.10 -13.16
C MET A 366 5.20 0.39 -13.72
N THR A 367 4.45 -0.66 -14.08
CA THR A 367 3.07 -0.49 -14.57
C THR A 367 2.17 0.14 -13.50
N HIS A 368 2.32 -0.30 -12.25
CA HIS A 368 1.57 0.24 -11.11
C HIS A 368 2.35 0.11 -9.81
N ILE A 369 2.43 1.21 -9.06
CA ILE A 369 2.91 1.21 -7.67
C ILE A 369 1.69 1.47 -6.80
N SER A 370 1.29 0.46 -6.02
CA SER A 370 0.14 0.58 -5.14
C SER A 370 0.42 1.50 -3.96
N THR A 371 -0.52 2.38 -3.68
CA THR A 371 -0.50 3.24 -2.50
C THR A 371 -1.07 2.56 -1.26
N GLY A 372 -1.54 1.31 -1.41
CA GLY A 372 -2.36 0.60 -0.43
C GLY A 372 -1.64 0.11 0.82
N GLY A 373 -0.34 -0.15 0.77
CA GLY A 373 0.38 -0.73 1.91
C GLY A 373 -0.30 -2.00 2.44
N GLY A 374 -0.85 -1.93 3.66
CA GLY A 374 -1.60 -3.04 4.26
C GLY A 374 -2.86 -3.44 3.49
N ALA A 375 -3.57 -2.48 2.88
CA ALA A 375 -4.75 -2.78 2.08
C ALA A 375 -4.41 -3.61 0.84
N SER A 376 -3.27 -3.34 0.19
CA SER A 376 -2.80 -4.16 -0.95
C SER A 376 -2.50 -5.59 -0.52
N LEU A 377 -1.90 -5.78 0.66
CA LEU A 377 -1.64 -7.11 1.20
C LEU A 377 -2.95 -7.86 1.47
N GLU A 378 -3.89 -7.25 2.18
CA GLU A 378 -5.18 -7.87 2.46
C GLU A 378 -5.97 -8.17 1.19
N PHE A 379 -5.85 -7.33 0.16
CA PHE A 379 -6.43 -7.62 -1.15
C PHE A 379 -5.78 -8.86 -1.81
N LEU A 380 -4.45 -8.97 -1.74
CA LEU A 380 -3.70 -10.14 -2.20
C LEU A 380 -3.99 -11.41 -1.38
N GLU A 381 -4.38 -11.28 -0.11
CA GLU A 381 -4.89 -12.36 0.73
C GLU A 381 -6.26 -12.87 0.26
N GLY A 382 -6.93 -12.15 -0.65
CA GLY A 382 -8.27 -12.45 -1.11
C GLY A 382 -9.37 -11.96 -0.17
N LYS A 383 -9.04 -11.08 0.77
CA LYS A 383 -10.02 -10.46 1.66
C LYS A 383 -10.82 -9.40 0.94
N GLU A 384 -12.11 -9.33 1.24
CA GLU A 384 -12.91 -8.20 0.85
C GLU A 384 -12.54 -6.98 1.68
N LEU A 385 -12.19 -5.88 1.01
CA LEU A 385 -11.85 -4.63 1.71
C LEU A 385 -13.13 -3.86 2.04
N PRO A 386 -13.42 -3.57 3.34
CA PRO A 386 -14.65 -2.89 3.73
C PRO A 386 -14.90 -1.58 2.99
N GLY A 387 -13.86 -0.75 2.81
CA GLY A 387 -13.95 0.52 2.09
C GLY A 387 -14.17 0.40 0.58
N ILE A 388 -14.07 -0.82 0.02
CA ILE A 388 -14.39 -1.13 -1.37
C ILE A 388 -15.77 -1.79 -1.46
N ALA A 389 -16.09 -2.66 -0.51
CA ALA A 389 -17.37 -3.39 -0.47
C ALA A 389 -18.57 -2.44 -0.49
N ILE A 390 -18.45 -1.30 0.22
CA ILE A 390 -19.53 -0.30 0.36
C ILE A 390 -19.82 0.52 -0.91
N LEU A 391 -18.98 0.43 -1.94
CA LEU A 391 -19.18 1.19 -3.17
C LEU A 391 -20.34 0.63 -3.97
N ASP A 392 -21.15 1.54 -4.53
CA ASP A 392 -22.30 1.18 -5.38
C ASP A 392 -21.85 0.38 -6.61
N GLU A 393 -22.70 -0.53 -7.04
CA GLU A 393 -22.52 -1.28 -8.30
C GLU A 393 -23.13 -0.53 -9.48
N LYS A 394 -22.52 -0.71 -10.69
CA LYS A 394 -23.10 -0.24 -11.97
C LYS A 394 -24.28 -1.07 -12.38
#